data_614ad7ceb6eaba4ac7b19c032d7198cf
#
_entry.id   614ad7ceb6eaba4ac7b19c032d7198cf
#
_cell.length_a   1.000
_cell.length_b   1.000
_cell.length_c   1.000
_cell.angle_alpha   90.00
_cell.angle_beta   90.00
_cell.angle_gamma   90.00
#
_symmetry.space_group_name_H-M   'P 1'
#
loop_
_entity.id
_entity.type
_entity.pdbx_description
1 polymer ?
#
loop_
_entity_poly.entity_id
_entity_poly.type
_entity_poly.pdbx_seq_one_letter_code
_entity_poly.pdbx_strand_id
1 'polypeptide(L)'
;MSSFAGPLLRLTITQHERIVAHCYAGLPDEACGLLGGPVIGPLAQREATGFVSEVYPAVNADASARTYTVDGRDYLRASRDAEARGHEIIGVWHSHTHTDPYPSPTDVRSAVDPMWVYVIVSLRDDIPTFRAYRIRDGEIAECQVVLDGD
;
A
#
# COMPACT_ATOMS: atom_id res chain seq x y z
N MET A 1 11.41 12.02 25.54
CA MET A 1 11.05 10.85 24.78
C MET A 1 9.85 11.14 23.87
N SER A 2 10.06 10.98 22.66
CA SER A 2 8.98 11.14 21.70
C SER A 2 8.40 9.76 21.40
N SER A 3 7.15 9.57 21.67
CA SER A 3 6.46 8.41 21.20
C SER A 3 5.64 8.81 19.99
N PHE A 4 5.89 8.17 18.90
CA PHE A 4 5.06 8.37 17.72
C PHE A 4 3.74 7.64 17.98
N ALA A 5 2.67 8.41 18.14
CA ALA A 5 1.36 7.87 18.46
C ALA A 5 0.51 7.57 17.21
N GLY A 6 1.03 7.87 16.04
CA GLY A 6 0.32 7.66 14.79
C GLY A 6 0.41 6.23 14.28
N PRO A 7 -0.26 5.95 13.15
CA PRO A 7 -0.24 4.62 12.54
C PRO A 7 1.15 4.27 12.02
N LEU A 8 1.39 2.96 11.89
CA LEU A 8 2.70 2.42 11.53
C LEU A 8 2.56 1.49 10.33
N LEU A 9 3.54 1.55 9.43
CA LEU A 9 3.75 0.52 8.42
C LEU A 9 5.17 -0.01 8.58
N ARG A 10 5.30 -1.32 8.75
CA ARG A 10 6.58 -1.97 8.96
C ARG A 10 6.81 -3.04 7.92
N LEU A 11 7.91 -2.94 7.19
CA LEU A 11 8.25 -3.88 6.13
C LEU A 11 9.77 -4.02 6.05
N THR A 12 10.22 -5.07 5.37
CA THR A 12 11.65 -5.29 5.19
C THR A 12 12.19 -4.42 4.07
N ILE A 13 13.51 -4.20 4.08
CA ILE A 13 14.19 -3.51 2.98
C ILE A 13 13.93 -4.21 1.66
N THR A 14 13.97 -5.54 1.64
CA THR A 14 13.70 -6.33 0.43
C THR A 14 12.28 -6.11 -0.08
N GLN A 15 11.29 -6.07 0.81
CA GLN A 15 9.90 -5.79 0.40
C GLN A 15 9.77 -4.37 -0.18
N HIS A 16 10.39 -3.40 0.47
CA HIS A 16 10.42 -2.02 -0.01
C HIS A 16 11.00 -1.95 -1.42
N GLU A 17 12.15 -2.58 -1.63
CA GLU A 17 12.81 -2.60 -2.93
C GLU A 17 11.96 -3.26 -4.01
N ARG A 18 11.25 -4.35 -3.67
CA ARG A 18 10.36 -5.02 -4.62
C ARG A 18 9.22 -4.11 -5.06
N ILE A 19 8.65 -3.36 -4.14
CA ILE A 19 7.58 -2.40 -4.45
C ILE A 19 8.11 -1.32 -5.39
N VAL A 20 9.24 -0.71 -5.05
CA VAL A 20 9.83 0.36 -5.85
C VAL A 20 10.21 -0.15 -7.26
N ALA A 21 10.81 -1.34 -7.33
CA ALA A 21 11.18 -1.92 -8.63
C ALA A 21 9.96 -2.17 -9.51
N HIS A 22 8.86 -2.65 -8.93
CA HIS A 22 7.62 -2.86 -9.69
C HIS A 22 7.05 -1.54 -10.20
N CYS A 23 7.16 -0.48 -9.40
CA CYS A 23 6.71 0.85 -9.82
C CYS A 23 7.49 1.35 -11.04
N TYR A 24 8.82 1.19 -11.05
CA TYR A 24 9.64 1.56 -12.21
C TYR A 24 9.33 0.71 -13.43
N ALA A 25 9.10 -0.59 -13.22
CA ALA A 25 8.80 -1.50 -14.32
C ALA A 25 7.46 -1.17 -15.00
N GLY A 26 6.56 -0.51 -14.29
CA GLY A 26 5.25 -0.14 -14.82
C GLY A 26 5.23 1.11 -15.69
N LEU A 27 6.29 1.92 -15.63
CA LEU A 27 6.31 3.18 -16.38
C LEU A 27 6.05 2.95 -17.87
N PRO A 28 5.30 3.83 -18.54
CA PRO A 28 4.81 5.14 -18.07
C PRO A 28 3.50 5.11 -17.27
N ASP A 29 2.96 3.94 -17.02
CA ASP A 29 1.70 3.80 -16.28
C ASP A 29 1.94 3.76 -14.78
N GLU A 30 0.90 4.07 -14.00
CA GLU A 30 0.91 3.80 -12.56
C GLU A 30 0.95 2.29 -12.37
N ALA A 31 1.78 1.85 -11.43
CA ALA A 31 1.84 0.47 -11.00
C ALA A 31 1.05 0.32 -9.69
N CYS A 32 0.66 -0.89 -9.37
CA CYS A 32 -0.05 -1.16 -8.13
C CYS A 32 0.21 -2.57 -7.64
N GLY A 33 -0.17 -2.79 -6.39
CA GLY A 33 -0.11 -4.09 -5.77
C GLY A 33 -0.76 -4.07 -4.40
N LEU A 34 -0.71 -5.19 -3.72
CA LEU A 34 -1.39 -5.38 -2.44
C LEU A 34 -0.39 -5.78 -1.37
N LEU A 35 -0.77 -5.51 -0.12
CA LEU A 35 0.01 -5.88 1.05
C LEU A 35 -0.79 -6.86 1.89
N GLY A 36 -0.15 -7.94 2.31
CA GLY A 36 -0.72 -8.90 3.23
C GLY A 36 -0.08 -8.78 4.59
N GLY A 37 -0.83 -9.09 5.64
CA GLY A 37 -0.29 -9.08 6.98
C GLY A 37 -1.32 -9.45 8.04
N PRO A 38 -0.89 -9.51 9.30
CA PRO A 38 -1.77 -9.89 10.40
C PRO A 38 -2.76 -8.77 10.74
N VAL A 39 -3.92 -9.19 11.18
CA VAL A 39 -5.01 -8.34 11.64
C VAL A 39 -5.35 -8.75 13.07
N ILE A 40 -5.64 -7.78 13.91
CA ILE A 40 -5.98 -8.01 15.33
C ILE A 40 -7.34 -7.42 15.66
N GLY A 41 -7.90 -7.85 16.78
CA GLY A 41 -9.15 -7.34 17.31
C GLY A 41 -10.35 -8.20 16.95
N PRO A 42 -11.49 -7.96 17.61
CA PRO A 42 -12.73 -8.67 17.32
C PRO A 42 -13.24 -8.30 15.93
N LEU A 43 -14.09 -9.16 15.39
CA LEU A 43 -14.59 -9.04 14.02
C LEU A 43 -15.15 -7.66 13.70
N ALA A 44 -15.83 -7.05 14.63
CA ALA A 44 -16.44 -5.72 14.43
C ALA A 44 -15.46 -4.55 14.53
N GLN A 45 -14.24 -4.79 15.04
CA GLN A 45 -13.23 -3.74 15.27
C GLN A 45 -11.85 -4.23 14.86
N ARG A 46 -11.79 -4.82 13.69
CA ARG A 46 -10.53 -5.37 13.19
C ARG A 46 -9.61 -4.24 12.79
N GLU A 47 -8.34 -4.39 13.14
CA GLU A 47 -7.29 -3.44 12.80
C GLU A 47 -6.11 -4.18 12.19
N ALA A 48 -5.56 -3.64 11.11
CA ALA A 48 -4.29 -4.10 10.59
C ALA A 48 -3.19 -3.71 11.56
N THR A 49 -2.25 -4.64 11.82
CA THR A 49 -1.13 -4.36 12.70
C THR A 49 -0.12 -3.39 12.09
N GLY A 50 -0.14 -3.25 10.76
CA GLY A 50 0.85 -2.50 10.02
C GLY A 50 2.09 -3.30 9.65
N PHE A 51 2.18 -4.56 10.07
CA PHE A 51 3.27 -5.44 9.67
C PHE A 51 2.98 -6.06 8.31
N VAL A 52 3.88 -5.85 7.35
CA VAL A 52 3.75 -6.45 6.02
C VAL A 52 4.41 -7.83 6.05
N SER A 53 3.63 -8.87 5.83
CA SER A 53 4.16 -10.23 5.70
C SER A 53 4.47 -10.58 4.25
N GLU A 54 3.64 -10.11 3.32
CA GLU A 54 3.79 -10.41 1.90
C GLU A 54 3.46 -9.19 1.05
N VAL A 55 4.19 -9.05 -0.05
CA VAL A 55 3.95 -8.04 -1.08
C VAL A 55 3.43 -8.76 -2.33
N TYR A 56 2.33 -8.27 -2.87
CA TYR A 56 1.69 -8.87 -4.04
C TYR A 56 1.64 -7.86 -5.19
N PRO A 57 2.66 -7.85 -6.07
CA PRO A 57 2.59 -7.02 -7.27
C PRO A 57 1.37 -7.41 -8.11
N ALA A 58 0.71 -6.41 -8.67
CA ALA A 58 -0.50 -6.61 -9.47
C ALA A 58 -0.42 -5.85 -10.78
N VAL A 59 -1.33 -6.18 -11.68
CA VAL A 59 -1.51 -5.44 -12.93
C VAL A 59 -2.46 -4.28 -12.67
N ASN A 60 -2.13 -3.12 -13.20
CA ASN A 60 -3.04 -1.98 -13.23
C ASN A 60 -4.02 -2.18 -14.37
N ALA A 61 -5.25 -2.53 -14.05
CA ALA A 61 -6.28 -2.81 -15.06
C ALA A 61 -6.66 -1.56 -15.86
N ASP A 62 -6.43 -0.36 -15.31
CA ASP A 62 -6.70 0.89 -16.02
C ASP A 62 -5.67 1.18 -17.10
N ALA A 63 -4.46 0.60 -17.00
CA ALA A 63 -3.35 0.85 -17.91
C ALA A 63 -3.16 2.36 -18.13
N SER A 64 -3.09 3.13 -17.05
CA SER A 64 -3.13 4.58 -17.07
C SER A 64 -1.96 5.16 -16.29
N ALA A 65 -1.49 6.32 -16.73
CA ALA A 65 -0.47 7.09 -16.01
C ALA A 65 -1.07 7.95 -14.88
N ARG A 66 -2.39 7.94 -14.71
CA ARG A 66 -3.09 8.82 -13.75
C ARG A 66 -4.00 8.11 -12.78
N THR A 67 -4.42 6.88 -13.11
CA THR A 67 -5.33 6.12 -12.27
C THR A 67 -4.89 4.67 -12.22
N TYR A 68 -5.35 3.97 -11.20
CA TYR A 68 -5.11 2.54 -11.10
C TYR A 68 -6.34 1.81 -10.58
N THR A 69 -6.46 0.58 -11.04
CA THR A 69 -7.39 -0.40 -10.47
C THR A 69 -6.64 -1.72 -10.40
N VAL A 70 -6.58 -2.30 -9.22
CA VAL A 70 -5.93 -3.60 -9.06
C VAL A 70 -6.72 -4.64 -9.86
N ASP A 71 -6.02 -5.38 -10.73
CA ASP A 71 -6.64 -6.45 -11.49
C ASP A 71 -7.35 -7.43 -10.57
N GLY A 72 -8.60 -7.76 -10.90
CA GLY A 72 -9.44 -8.60 -10.04
C GLY A 72 -8.88 -10.00 -9.81
N ARG A 73 -8.20 -10.58 -10.78
CA ARG A 73 -7.57 -11.91 -10.63
C ARG A 73 -6.40 -11.85 -9.67
N ASP A 74 -5.61 -10.77 -9.77
CA ASP A 74 -4.48 -10.57 -8.87
C ASP A 74 -4.98 -10.34 -7.45
N TYR A 75 -6.04 -9.56 -7.28
CA TYR A 75 -6.65 -9.37 -5.98
C TYR A 75 -7.10 -10.68 -5.36
N LEU A 76 -7.81 -11.49 -6.12
CA LEU A 76 -8.32 -12.77 -5.62
C LEU A 76 -7.16 -13.71 -5.24
N ARG A 77 -6.13 -13.77 -6.07
CA ARG A 77 -4.97 -14.61 -5.81
C ARG A 77 -4.23 -14.16 -4.55
N ALA A 78 -4.02 -12.86 -4.40
CA ALA A 78 -3.36 -12.30 -3.21
C ALA A 78 -4.19 -12.56 -1.95
N SER A 79 -5.50 -12.34 -2.03
CA SER A 79 -6.40 -12.55 -0.90
C SER A 79 -6.39 -14.00 -0.44
N ARG A 80 -6.40 -14.95 -1.36
CA ARG A 80 -6.34 -16.38 -1.04
C ARG A 80 -5.00 -16.78 -0.42
N ASP A 81 -3.90 -16.24 -0.93
CA ASP A 81 -2.58 -16.51 -0.38
C ASP A 81 -2.45 -15.96 1.04
N ALA A 82 -2.88 -14.72 1.25
CA ALA A 82 -2.86 -14.12 2.57
C ALA A 82 -3.67 -14.95 3.56
N GLU A 83 -4.88 -15.35 3.18
CA GLU A 83 -5.75 -16.18 4.02
C GLU A 83 -5.10 -17.52 4.35
N ALA A 84 -4.46 -18.16 3.39
CA ALA A 84 -3.76 -19.43 3.62
C ALA A 84 -2.61 -19.30 4.62
N ARG A 85 -2.07 -18.08 4.79
CA ARG A 85 -1.03 -17.78 5.77
C ARG A 85 -1.58 -17.33 7.12
N GLY A 86 -2.89 -17.30 7.29
CA GLY A 86 -3.54 -16.78 8.48
C GLY A 86 -3.55 -15.26 8.55
N HIS A 87 -3.39 -14.61 7.42
CA HIS A 87 -3.36 -13.15 7.28
C HIS A 87 -4.52 -12.65 6.42
N GLU A 88 -4.53 -11.35 6.16
CA GLU A 88 -5.49 -10.72 5.26
C GLU A 88 -4.77 -9.69 4.41
N ILE A 89 -5.46 -9.18 3.41
CA ILE A 89 -4.99 -8.00 2.70
C ILE A 89 -5.16 -6.81 3.64
N ILE A 90 -4.07 -6.12 3.92
CA ILE A 90 -4.04 -5.00 4.85
C ILE A 90 -3.75 -3.66 4.18
N GLY A 91 -3.55 -3.67 2.88
CA GLY A 91 -3.27 -2.42 2.19
C GLY A 91 -3.07 -2.60 0.70
N VAL A 92 -2.95 -1.46 0.06
CA VAL A 92 -2.70 -1.35 -1.37
C VAL A 92 -1.58 -0.35 -1.58
N TRP A 93 -0.76 -0.56 -2.58
CA TRP A 93 0.25 0.41 -2.98
C TRP A 93 0.11 0.74 -4.45
N HIS A 94 0.45 1.98 -4.79
CA HIS A 94 0.51 2.40 -6.19
C HIS A 94 1.55 3.49 -6.36
N SER A 95 1.92 3.74 -7.61
CA SER A 95 2.89 4.79 -7.92
C SER A 95 2.17 6.03 -8.46
N HIS A 96 2.74 7.19 -8.13
CA HIS A 96 2.45 8.44 -8.82
C HIS A 96 3.63 8.70 -9.76
N THR A 97 3.35 8.79 -11.06
CA THR A 97 4.42 8.92 -12.04
C THR A 97 4.97 10.34 -12.12
N HIS A 98 4.14 11.37 -11.89
CA HIS A 98 4.52 12.77 -12.05
C HIS A 98 4.14 13.67 -10.88
N THR A 99 3.50 13.14 -9.84
CA THR A 99 2.98 13.94 -8.74
C THR A 99 3.60 13.53 -7.41
N ASP A 100 3.34 14.33 -6.37
CA ASP A 100 3.83 14.09 -5.02
C ASP A 100 3.32 12.76 -4.47
N PRO A 101 4.05 12.18 -3.49
CA PRO A 101 3.60 10.96 -2.83
C PRO A 101 2.53 11.27 -1.77
N TYR A 102 1.42 11.82 -2.21
CA TYR A 102 0.30 12.20 -1.36
C TYR A 102 -1.01 11.81 -2.04
N PRO A 103 -2.02 11.32 -1.29
CA PRO A 103 -3.27 10.88 -1.89
C PRO A 103 -3.94 11.97 -2.71
N SER A 104 -4.26 11.65 -3.96
CA SER A 104 -5.05 12.55 -4.81
C SER A 104 -6.51 12.51 -4.38
N PRO A 105 -7.34 13.49 -4.83
CA PRO A 105 -8.78 13.40 -4.57
C PRO A 105 -9.41 12.09 -5.06
N THR A 106 -8.91 11.56 -6.18
CA THR A 106 -9.37 10.26 -6.69
C THR A 106 -8.95 9.13 -5.74
N ASP A 107 -7.72 9.17 -5.24
CA ASP A 107 -7.24 8.18 -4.27
C ASP A 107 -8.11 8.17 -3.02
N VAL A 108 -8.46 9.35 -2.51
CA VAL A 108 -9.31 9.46 -1.32
C VAL A 108 -10.70 8.89 -1.57
N ARG A 109 -11.30 9.21 -2.73
CA ARG A 109 -12.61 8.68 -3.08
C ARG A 109 -12.61 7.16 -3.23
N SER A 110 -11.49 6.60 -3.69
CA SER A 110 -11.35 5.16 -3.90
C SER A 110 -10.95 4.40 -2.65
N ALA A 111 -10.57 5.09 -1.58
CA ALA A 111 -10.13 4.49 -0.34
C ALA A 111 -11.33 4.06 0.49
N VAL A 112 -11.91 2.91 0.15
CA VAL A 112 -13.17 2.44 0.76
C VAL A 112 -12.97 1.56 1.98
N ASP A 113 -11.75 1.06 2.21
CA ASP A 113 -11.48 0.19 3.34
C ASP A 113 -10.71 0.94 4.42
N PRO A 114 -11.35 1.26 5.57
CA PRO A 114 -10.72 2.04 6.63
C PRO A 114 -9.63 1.26 7.38
N MET A 115 -9.57 -0.07 7.22
CA MET A 115 -8.54 -0.89 7.85
C MET A 115 -7.22 -0.83 7.07
N TRP A 116 -7.27 -0.52 5.79
CA TRP A 116 -6.10 -0.61 4.91
C TRP A 116 -5.12 0.54 5.11
N VAL A 117 -3.85 0.22 4.85
CA VAL A 117 -2.80 1.22 4.65
C VAL A 117 -2.69 1.48 3.15
N TYR A 118 -2.55 2.73 2.78
CA TYR A 118 -2.42 3.17 1.38
C TYR A 118 -1.01 3.69 1.17
N VAL A 119 -0.23 2.94 0.42
CA VAL A 119 1.17 3.30 0.12
C VAL A 119 1.23 3.98 -1.24
N ILE A 120 1.96 5.08 -1.30
CA ILE A 120 2.20 5.80 -2.55
C ILE A 120 3.70 5.95 -2.75
N VAL A 121 4.17 5.50 -3.92
CA VAL A 121 5.56 5.67 -4.34
C VAL A 121 5.58 6.71 -5.45
N SER A 122 6.22 7.85 -5.21
CA SER A 122 6.35 8.86 -6.25
C SER A 122 7.65 8.66 -7.03
N LEU A 123 7.52 8.66 -8.34
CA LEU A 123 8.64 8.56 -9.27
C LEU A 123 8.92 9.89 -9.97
N ARG A 124 8.37 10.99 -9.41
CA ARG A 124 8.52 12.31 -10.01
C ARG A 124 9.97 12.77 -10.04
N ASP A 125 10.70 12.50 -8.97
CA ASP A 125 12.10 12.93 -8.83
C ASP A 125 13.06 11.76 -9.10
N ASP A 126 14.36 12.06 -9.19
CA ASP A 126 15.37 11.04 -9.45
C ASP A 126 15.43 9.97 -8.38
N ILE A 127 15.14 10.36 -7.13
CA ILE A 127 15.08 9.42 -6.02
C ILE A 127 13.60 9.15 -5.71
N PRO A 128 13.17 7.89 -5.71
CA PRO A 128 11.77 7.57 -5.40
C PRO A 128 11.44 7.91 -3.95
N THR A 129 10.23 8.39 -3.71
CA THR A 129 9.73 8.68 -2.38
C THR A 129 8.63 7.70 -2.03
N PHE A 130 8.73 7.07 -0.87
CA PHE A 130 7.80 6.04 -0.40
C PHE A 130 7.11 6.58 0.86
N ARG A 131 5.78 6.73 0.81
CA ARG A 131 4.98 7.18 1.94
C ARG A 131 3.75 6.32 2.10
N ALA A 132 3.24 6.26 3.32
CA ALA A 132 2.09 5.43 3.67
C ALA A 132 1.08 6.24 4.45
N TYR A 133 -0.20 5.93 4.26
CA TYR A 133 -1.31 6.70 4.83
C TYR A 133 -2.44 5.79 5.28
N ARG A 134 -3.16 6.24 6.32
CA ARG A 134 -4.50 5.75 6.61
C ARG A 134 -5.48 6.77 6.05
N ILE A 135 -6.54 6.28 5.43
CA ILE A 135 -7.60 7.12 4.87
C ILE A 135 -8.94 6.60 5.39
N ARG A 136 -9.57 7.40 6.26
CA ARG A 136 -10.84 7.02 6.92
C ARG A 136 -11.81 8.19 6.81
N ASP A 137 -12.98 7.94 6.22
CA ASP A 137 -14.01 8.97 6.04
C ASP A 137 -13.47 10.25 5.41
N GLY A 138 -12.59 10.09 4.44
CA GLY A 138 -11.97 11.20 3.73
C GLY A 138 -10.82 11.88 4.47
N GLU A 139 -10.53 11.46 5.71
CA GLU A 139 -9.43 12.02 6.49
C GLU A 139 -8.16 11.22 6.28
N ILE A 140 -7.07 11.94 6.02
CA ILE A 140 -5.77 11.36 5.70
C ILE A 140 -4.84 11.51 6.90
N ALA A 141 -4.25 10.40 7.35
CA ALA A 141 -3.24 10.42 8.40
C ALA A 141 -2.00 9.68 7.88
N GLU A 142 -0.86 10.33 7.92
CA GLU A 142 0.38 9.70 7.46
C GLU A 142 0.87 8.67 8.47
N CYS A 143 1.32 7.52 7.96
CA CYS A 143 1.93 6.47 8.76
C CYS A 143 3.43 6.69 8.88
N GLN A 144 3.99 6.31 10.03
CA GLN A 144 5.43 6.13 10.13
C GLN A 144 5.81 4.86 9.36
N VAL A 145 6.79 4.96 8.46
CA VAL A 145 7.31 3.81 7.72
C VAL A 145 8.60 3.36 8.40
N VAL A 146 8.65 2.09 8.79
CA VAL A 146 9.81 1.49 9.43
C VAL A 146 10.34 0.36 8.53
N LEU A 147 11.61 0.45 8.17
CA LEU A 147 12.26 -0.57 7.34
C LEU A 147 13.11 -1.47 8.24
N ASP A 148 12.81 -2.76 8.22
CA ASP A 148 13.61 -3.74 8.94
C ASP A 148 14.69 -4.29 8.02
N GLY A 149 15.85 -4.64 8.62
CA GLY A 149 16.92 -5.26 7.89
C GLY A 149 16.56 -6.67 7.45
N ASP A 150 16.95 -6.98 6.23
CA ASP A 150 16.75 -8.32 5.71
C ASP A 150 17.21 -8.38 4.25
#